data_5356411091ed359d4dbb45c83c318c2e
#
_entry.id   5356411091ed359d4dbb45c83c318c2e
#
_cell.length_a   1.000
_cell.length_b   1.000
_cell.length_c   1.000
_cell.angle_alpha   90.00
_cell.angle_beta   90.00
_cell.angle_gamma   90.00
#
_symmetry.space_group_name_H-M   'P 1'
#
loop_
_entity.id
_entity.type
_entity.pdbx_description
1 polymer ?
#
loop_
_entity_poly.entity_id
_entity_poly.type
_entity_poly.pdbx_seq_one_letter_code
_entity_poly.pdbx_strand_id
1 'polypeptide(L)'
;VLKEFCKLWKAEINMPFAVYGVIPNYVREDKIALLLDAGLIRIRMGIQSGSENILEFYKRPTKLLKINEATKIINKYKRYMIPPVYDIILENPIETAEDTRATIDLLHEMPRPYTPAIHCLRIIPNTPLEQDLKDRGLTIPKIDTSFISGYNRTIGNILVFALAVWRIPNWLMKILRKKVFPVQTKQPHYPIVFKLIRMAY
;
A
#
# COMPACT_ATOMS: atom_id res chain seq x y z
N VAL A 1 -25.97 -12.59 -2.09
CA VAL A 1 -25.37 -11.66 -3.06
C VAL A 1 -24.07 -12.22 -3.65
N LEU A 2 -22.96 -12.43 -2.87
CA LEU A 2 -21.67 -12.87 -3.47
C LEU A 2 -21.78 -14.26 -4.12
N LYS A 3 -22.37 -15.23 -3.45
CA LYS A 3 -22.58 -16.60 -4.01
C LYS A 3 -23.40 -16.56 -5.29
N GLU A 4 -24.43 -15.77 -5.32
CA GLU A 4 -25.30 -15.59 -6.47
C GLU A 4 -24.56 -14.92 -7.64
N PHE A 5 -23.83 -13.83 -7.35
CA PHE A 5 -22.92 -13.20 -8.33
C PHE A 5 -21.98 -14.22 -8.97
N CYS A 6 -21.27 -15.00 -8.16
CA CYS A 6 -20.32 -16.00 -8.67
C CYS A 6 -21.00 -17.08 -9.53
N LYS A 7 -22.20 -17.53 -9.12
CA LYS A 7 -23.00 -18.50 -9.88
C LYS A 7 -23.41 -17.94 -11.24
N LEU A 8 -23.97 -16.74 -11.28
CA LEU A 8 -24.42 -16.10 -12.51
C LEU A 8 -23.24 -15.75 -13.42
N TRP A 9 -22.17 -15.20 -12.85
CA TRP A 9 -20.97 -14.89 -13.63
C TRP A 9 -20.39 -16.10 -14.34
N LYS A 10 -20.28 -17.23 -13.62
CA LYS A 10 -19.77 -18.48 -14.18
C LYS A 10 -20.71 -19.08 -15.24
N ALA A 11 -22.02 -18.96 -15.05
CA ALA A 11 -23.00 -19.52 -15.97
C ALA A 11 -23.21 -18.69 -17.25
N GLU A 12 -23.21 -17.37 -17.14
CA GLU A 12 -23.64 -16.47 -18.21
C GLU A 12 -22.49 -15.72 -18.87
N ILE A 13 -21.42 -15.42 -18.13
CA ILE A 13 -20.30 -14.61 -18.63
C ILE A 13 -19.05 -15.47 -18.83
N ASN A 14 -18.70 -16.26 -17.84
CA ASN A 14 -17.57 -17.20 -17.84
C ASN A 14 -16.23 -16.59 -18.31
N MET A 15 -15.94 -15.36 -17.90
CA MET A 15 -14.70 -14.65 -18.23
C MET A 15 -13.87 -14.42 -16.98
N PRO A 16 -12.51 -14.35 -17.11
CA PRO A 16 -11.65 -13.91 -16.02
C PRO A 16 -11.99 -12.49 -15.58
N PHE A 17 -11.90 -12.23 -14.27
CA PHE A 17 -12.14 -10.89 -13.72
C PHE A 17 -11.17 -10.52 -12.60
N ALA A 18 -11.04 -9.23 -12.33
CA ALA A 18 -10.28 -8.69 -11.21
C ALA A 18 -11.21 -7.94 -10.24
N VAL A 19 -10.89 -8.02 -8.95
CA VAL A 19 -11.63 -7.31 -7.90
C VAL A 19 -10.78 -6.17 -7.37
N TYR A 20 -11.35 -4.97 -7.34
CA TYR A 20 -10.73 -3.74 -6.86
C TYR A 20 -11.42 -3.22 -5.59
N GLY A 21 -10.69 -2.43 -4.81
CA GLY A 21 -11.24 -1.79 -3.61
C GLY A 21 -11.45 -2.76 -2.43
N VAL A 22 -10.76 -3.89 -2.44
CA VAL A 22 -10.83 -4.84 -1.32
C VAL A 22 -10.27 -4.20 -0.05
N ILE A 23 -10.96 -4.39 1.05
CA ILE A 23 -10.53 -3.96 2.39
C ILE A 23 -10.09 -5.20 3.18
N PRO A 24 -8.95 -5.17 3.89
CA PRO A 24 -8.43 -6.34 4.61
C PRO A 24 -9.44 -7.02 5.54
N ASN A 25 -10.30 -6.24 6.21
CA ASN A 25 -11.32 -6.76 7.14
C ASN A 25 -12.33 -7.71 6.48
N TYR A 26 -12.50 -7.63 5.17
CA TYR A 26 -13.48 -8.46 4.43
C TYR A 26 -12.84 -9.66 3.71
N VAL A 27 -11.50 -9.78 3.75
CA VAL A 27 -10.80 -10.92 3.18
C VAL A 27 -11.04 -12.15 4.06
N ARG A 28 -11.63 -13.18 3.46
CA ARG A 28 -11.91 -14.47 4.08
C ARG A 28 -11.62 -15.58 3.08
N GLU A 29 -11.12 -16.69 3.58
CA GLU A 29 -10.70 -17.81 2.74
C GLU A 29 -11.85 -18.38 1.90
N ASP A 30 -13.04 -18.52 2.52
CA ASP A 30 -14.25 -19.00 1.84
C ASP A 30 -14.70 -18.08 0.69
N LYS A 31 -14.54 -16.75 0.85
CA LYS A 31 -14.87 -15.79 -0.21
C LYS A 31 -13.86 -15.81 -1.34
N ILE A 32 -12.57 -15.93 -1.03
CA ILE A 32 -11.51 -15.99 -2.05
C ILE A 32 -11.67 -17.27 -2.87
N ALA A 33 -11.89 -18.42 -2.22
CA ALA A 33 -12.12 -19.69 -2.92
C ALA A 33 -13.33 -19.62 -3.88
N LEU A 34 -14.44 -19.02 -3.41
CA LEU A 34 -15.65 -18.84 -4.22
C LEU A 34 -15.41 -17.94 -5.44
N LEU A 35 -14.68 -16.82 -5.26
CA LEU A 35 -14.36 -15.91 -6.35
C LEU A 35 -13.41 -16.55 -7.37
N LEU A 36 -12.43 -17.35 -6.91
CA LEU A 36 -11.51 -18.09 -7.78
C LEU A 36 -12.27 -19.12 -8.65
N ASP A 37 -13.21 -19.85 -8.05
CA ASP A 37 -14.07 -20.77 -8.81
C ASP A 37 -14.90 -20.08 -9.89
N ALA A 38 -15.26 -18.80 -9.66
CA ALA A 38 -15.99 -17.98 -10.61
C ALA A 38 -15.11 -17.28 -11.67
N GLY A 39 -13.77 -17.40 -11.59
CA GLY A 39 -12.85 -16.82 -12.58
C GLY A 39 -12.04 -15.60 -12.08
N LEU A 40 -11.92 -15.40 -10.77
CA LEU A 40 -11.05 -14.35 -10.23
C LEU A 40 -9.58 -14.61 -10.59
N ILE A 41 -8.94 -13.62 -11.22
CA ILE A 41 -7.51 -13.71 -11.58
C ILE A 41 -6.64 -12.69 -10.85
N ARG A 42 -7.20 -11.62 -10.26
CA ARG A 42 -6.43 -10.59 -9.57
C ARG A 42 -7.23 -9.87 -8.50
N ILE A 43 -6.57 -9.53 -7.39
CA ILE A 43 -7.11 -8.72 -6.29
C ILE A 43 -6.31 -7.43 -6.18
N ARG A 44 -7.01 -6.30 -6.02
CA ARG A 44 -6.41 -5.04 -5.58
C ARG A 44 -6.99 -4.63 -4.23
N MET A 45 -6.12 -4.53 -3.22
CA MET A 45 -6.49 -4.28 -1.84
C MET A 45 -5.81 -3.04 -1.29
N GLY A 46 -6.60 -2.15 -0.69
CA GLY A 46 -6.09 -0.94 -0.04
C GLY A 46 -5.49 -1.26 1.34
N ILE A 47 -4.18 -1.17 1.47
CA ILE A 47 -3.45 -1.24 2.75
C ILE A 47 -3.25 0.18 3.29
N GLN A 48 -2.82 1.10 2.45
CA GLN A 48 -2.56 2.51 2.64
C GLN A 48 -1.28 2.80 3.43
N SER A 49 -1.11 2.26 4.64
CA SER A 49 0.05 2.46 5.50
C SER A 49 0.31 1.24 6.38
N GLY A 50 1.52 1.09 6.86
CA GLY A 50 1.91 0.17 7.91
C GLY A 50 1.86 0.77 9.31
N SER A 51 1.45 2.03 9.46
CA SER A 51 1.30 2.71 10.74
C SER A 51 -0.17 2.76 11.16
N GLU A 52 -0.47 2.31 12.38
CA GLU A 52 -1.82 2.40 12.95
C GLU A 52 -2.24 3.86 13.12
N ASN A 53 -1.32 4.76 13.49
CA ASN A 53 -1.57 6.20 13.61
C ASN A 53 -2.03 6.80 12.27
N ILE A 54 -1.38 6.46 11.17
CA ILE A 54 -1.76 6.92 9.83
C ILE A 54 -3.07 6.29 9.36
N LEU A 55 -3.31 5.01 9.66
CA LEU A 55 -4.57 4.34 9.35
C LEU A 55 -5.74 4.97 10.10
N GLU A 56 -5.55 5.34 11.36
CA GLU A 56 -6.56 6.07 12.16
C GLU A 56 -6.83 7.45 11.58
N PHE A 57 -5.79 8.20 11.22
CA PHE A 57 -5.93 9.49 10.54
C PHE A 57 -6.77 9.38 9.24
N TYR A 58 -6.57 8.33 8.45
CA TYR A 58 -7.39 8.04 7.27
C TYR A 58 -8.80 7.54 7.61
N LYS A 59 -9.15 7.43 8.89
CA LYS A 59 -10.41 6.83 9.36
C LYS A 59 -10.62 5.42 8.79
N ARG A 60 -9.52 4.65 8.69
CA ARG A 60 -9.55 3.25 8.24
C ARG A 60 -9.65 2.33 9.45
N PRO A 61 -10.74 1.55 9.61
CA PRO A 61 -10.95 0.69 10.77
C PRO A 61 -10.12 -0.61 10.72
N THR A 62 -9.05 -0.63 9.93
CA THR A 62 -8.25 -1.83 9.70
C THR A 62 -7.01 -1.83 10.58
N LYS A 63 -6.89 -2.82 11.44
CA LYS A 63 -5.68 -3.06 12.25
C LYS A 63 -4.61 -3.79 11.44
N LEU A 64 -3.34 -3.60 11.79
CA LEU A 64 -2.20 -4.26 11.12
C LEU A 64 -2.32 -5.79 11.15
N LEU A 65 -2.84 -6.36 12.23
CA LEU A 65 -3.10 -7.79 12.32
C LEU A 65 -4.02 -8.28 11.18
N LYS A 66 -5.07 -7.51 10.86
CA LYS A 66 -6.01 -7.86 9.76
C LYS A 66 -5.37 -7.72 8.38
N ILE A 67 -4.47 -6.76 8.19
CA ILE A 67 -3.67 -6.65 6.96
C ILE A 67 -2.80 -7.90 6.80
N ASN A 68 -2.09 -8.30 7.85
CA ASN A 68 -1.24 -9.48 7.83
C ASN A 68 -2.03 -10.78 7.59
N GLU A 69 -3.19 -10.95 8.22
CA GLU A 69 -4.08 -12.09 7.98
C GLU A 69 -4.56 -12.11 6.52
N ALA A 70 -5.05 -10.98 6.03
CA ALA A 70 -5.57 -10.87 4.65
C ALA A 70 -4.51 -11.20 3.60
N THR A 71 -3.30 -10.66 3.74
CA THR A 71 -2.19 -10.93 2.81
C THR A 71 -1.76 -12.39 2.84
N LYS A 72 -1.75 -13.03 4.02
CA LYS A 72 -1.49 -14.49 4.16
C LYS A 72 -2.57 -15.33 3.48
N ILE A 73 -3.86 -14.98 3.67
CA ILE A 73 -4.98 -15.68 3.02
C ILE A 73 -4.85 -15.57 1.50
N ILE A 74 -4.67 -14.37 0.96
CA ILE A 74 -4.52 -14.16 -0.48
C ILE A 74 -3.30 -14.93 -1.01
N ASN A 75 -2.17 -14.93 -0.29
CA ASN A 75 -0.95 -15.62 -0.71
C ASN A 75 -1.08 -17.16 -0.79
N LYS A 76 -2.01 -17.79 -0.06
CA LYS A 76 -2.30 -19.22 -0.21
C LYS A 76 -2.67 -19.57 -1.65
N TYR A 77 -3.32 -18.65 -2.34
CA TYR A 77 -3.83 -18.83 -3.70
C TYR A 77 -2.92 -18.25 -4.80
N LYS A 78 -1.67 -17.93 -4.49
CA LYS A 78 -0.71 -17.29 -5.42
C LYS A 78 -0.45 -18.05 -6.73
N ARG A 79 -0.73 -19.35 -6.77
CA ARG A 79 -0.58 -20.19 -7.98
C ARG A 79 -1.77 -20.07 -8.93
N TYR A 80 -2.88 -19.54 -8.45
CA TYR A 80 -4.14 -19.41 -9.18
C TYR A 80 -4.45 -17.98 -9.62
N MET A 81 -3.61 -17.03 -9.22
CA MET A 81 -3.83 -15.61 -9.48
C MET A 81 -2.56 -14.92 -9.95
N ILE A 82 -2.73 -13.86 -10.72
CA ILE A 82 -1.71 -12.84 -10.95
C ILE A 82 -1.37 -12.19 -9.59
N PRO A 83 -0.10 -11.81 -9.32
CA PRO A 83 0.26 -11.18 -8.07
C PRO A 83 -0.71 -10.06 -7.67
N PRO A 84 -1.24 -10.09 -6.44
CA PRO A 84 -2.18 -9.08 -5.95
C PRO A 84 -1.53 -7.70 -5.94
N VAL A 85 -2.34 -6.67 -6.10
CA VAL A 85 -1.91 -5.28 -5.97
C VAL A 85 -2.27 -4.77 -4.58
N TYR A 86 -1.31 -4.15 -3.89
CA TYR A 86 -1.52 -3.52 -2.59
C TYR A 86 -1.26 -2.03 -2.69
N ASP A 87 -2.32 -1.22 -2.44
CA ASP A 87 -2.21 0.24 -2.50
C ASP A 87 -1.55 0.77 -1.22
N ILE A 88 -0.51 1.58 -1.41
CA ILE A 88 0.23 2.29 -0.37
C ILE A 88 0.16 3.79 -0.66
N ILE A 89 -0.10 4.60 0.35
CA ILE A 89 -0.11 6.06 0.23
C ILE A 89 1.09 6.61 1.00
N LEU A 90 1.89 7.43 0.32
CA LEU A 90 3.02 8.17 0.87
C LEU A 90 2.73 9.68 0.88
N GLU A 91 3.63 10.45 1.43
CA GLU A 91 3.60 11.92 1.46
C GLU A 91 2.42 12.48 2.26
N ASN A 92 2.01 11.78 3.30
CA ASN A 92 1.06 12.34 4.25
C ASN A 92 1.76 13.42 5.10
N PRO A 93 1.24 14.67 5.17
CA PRO A 93 1.86 15.76 5.93
C PRO A 93 2.06 15.49 7.43
N ILE A 94 1.30 14.55 8.01
CA ILE A 94 1.45 14.17 9.42
C ILE A 94 2.35 12.95 9.63
N GLU A 95 2.79 12.30 8.54
CA GLU A 95 3.58 11.07 8.62
C GLU A 95 4.97 11.34 9.18
N THR A 96 5.31 10.63 10.23
CA THR A 96 6.64 10.68 10.86
C THR A 96 7.59 9.66 10.22
N ALA A 97 8.89 9.77 10.54
CA ALA A 97 9.87 8.77 10.12
C ALA A 97 9.56 7.37 10.71
N GLU A 98 8.92 7.29 11.86
CA GLU A 98 8.49 6.03 12.48
C GLU A 98 7.32 5.41 11.73
N ASP A 99 6.35 6.22 11.28
CA ASP A 99 5.22 5.75 10.47
C ASP A 99 5.70 5.19 9.12
N THR A 100 6.64 5.91 8.46
CA THR A 100 7.27 5.43 7.23
C THR A 100 8.03 4.12 7.46
N ARG A 101 8.74 3.99 8.59
CA ARG A 101 9.43 2.75 8.98
C ARG A 101 8.44 1.60 9.16
N ALA A 102 7.34 1.83 9.86
CA ALA A 102 6.31 0.83 10.05
C ALA A 102 5.74 0.32 8.71
N THR A 103 5.56 1.22 7.74
CA THR A 103 5.14 0.87 6.38
C THR A 103 6.20 0.02 5.65
N ILE A 104 7.48 0.37 5.77
CA ILE A 104 8.60 -0.39 5.21
C ILE A 104 8.67 -1.79 5.83
N ASP A 105 8.49 -1.89 7.14
CA ASP A 105 8.52 -3.16 7.87
C ASP A 105 7.37 -4.07 7.43
N LEU A 106 6.16 -3.53 7.32
CA LEU A 106 5.01 -4.26 6.79
C LEU A 106 5.28 -4.78 5.37
N LEU A 107 5.74 -3.94 4.45
CA LEU A 107 6.06 -4.34 3.08
C LEU A 107 7.15 -5.42 3.01
N HIS A 108 8.14 -5.36 3.92
CA HIS A 108 9.19 -6.35 4.00
C HIS A 108 8.69 -7.71 4.50
N GLU A 109 7.76 -7.72 5.46
CA GLU A 109 7.25 -8.93 6.13
C GLU A 109 6.12 -9.61 5.36
N MET A 110 5.39 -8.87 4.52
CA MET A 110 4.29 -9.43 3.74
C MET A 110 4.73 -10.57 2.82
N PRO A 111 3.91 -11.64 2.71
CA PRO A 111 4.23 -12.78 1.86
C PRO A 111 4.20 -12.40 0.38
N ARG A 112 5.24 -12.79 -0.37
CA ARG A 112 5.35 -12.57 -1.82
C ARG A 112 4.83 -13.77 -2.61
N PRO A 113 4.43 -13.59 -3.90
CA PRO A 113 4.53 -12.35 -4.69
C PRO A 113 3.40 -11.36 -4.46
N TYR A 114 3.67 -10.07 -4.57
CA TYR A 114 2.70 -8.98 -4.66
C TYR A 114 3.29 -7.80 -5.42
N THR A 115 2.44 -6.91 -5.91
CA THR A 115 2.84 -5.64 -6.55
C THR A 115 2.33 -4.49 -5.66
N PRO A 116 3.18 -3.68 -5.05
CA PRO A 116 2.70 -2.47 -4.38
C PRO A 116 2.35 -1.41 -5.42
N ALA A 117 1.18 -0.79 -5.30
CA ALA A 117 0.82 0.41 -6.04
C ALA A 117 1.04 1.61 -5.12
N ILE A 118 2.07 2.40 -5.41
CA ILE A 118 2.51 3.50 -4.57
C ILE A 118 1.85 4.79 -5.07
N HIS A 119 1.16 5.48 -4.17
CA HIS A 119 0.44 6.72 -4.42
C HIS A 119 0.93 7.82 -3.51
N CYS A 120 0.87 9.08 -3.97
CA CYS A 120 1.00 10.25 -3.10
C CYS A 120 -0.35 10.68 -2.57
N LEU A 121 -0.41 11.08 -1.31
CA LEU A 121 -1.61 11.72 -0.78
C LEU A 121 -1.88 13.03 -1.52
N ARG A 122 -3.11 13.17 -2.02
CA ARG A 122 -3.60 14.41 -2.59
C ARG A 122 -4.67 15.00 -1.68
N ILE A 123 -4.48 16.26 -1.33
CA ILE A 123 -5.43 16.99 -0.51
C ILE A 123 -6.38 17.71 -1.47
N ILE A 124 -7.63 17.26 -1.51
CA ILE A 124 -8.65 17.87 -2.36
C ILE A 124 -9.27 19.05 -1.63
N PRO A 125 -9.41 20.23 -2.27
CA PRO A 125 -10.02 21.39 -1.66
C PRO A 125 -11.45 21.13 -1.17
N ASN A 126 -11.83 21.80 -0.09
CA ASN A 126 -13.16 21.72 0.53
C ASN A 126 -13.50 20.34 1.08
N THR A 127 -12.50 19.53 1.41
CA THR A 127 -12.69 18.23 2.08
C THR A 127 -12.43 18.33 3.58
N PRO A 128 -13.02 17.44 4.40
CA PRO A 128 -12.69 17.35 5.83
C PRO A 128 -11.20 17.13 6.09
N LEU A 129 -10.50 16.46 5.21
CA LEU A 129 -9.05 16.26 5.30
C LEU A 129 -8.28 17.58 5.20
N GLU A 130 -8.66 18.43 4.24
CA GLU A 130 -8.03 19.76 4.09
C GLU A 130 -8.26 20.60 5.35
N GLN A 131 -9.49 20.58 5.89
CA GLN A 131 -9.82 21.34 7.08
C GLN A 131 -9.02 20.84 8.29
N ASP A 132 -8.94 19.52 8.51
CA ASP A 132 -8.17 18.95 9.62
C ASP A 132 -6.68 19.31 9.54
N LEU A 133 -6.10 19.36 8.36
CA LEU A 133 -4.71 19.78 8.17
C LEU A 133 -4.51 21.27 8.44
N LYS A 134 -5.45 22.13 8.03
CA LYS A 134 -5.45 23.57 8.34
C LYS A 134 -5.55 23.82 9.85
N ASP A 135 -6.45 23.12 10.52
CA ASP A 135 -6.66 23.22 11.97
C ASP A 135 -5.40 22.79 12.75
N ARG A 136 -4.61 21.89 12.19
CA ARG A 136 -3.28 21.51 12.74
C ARG A 136 -2.16 22.49 12.38
N GLY A 137 -2.43 23.57 11.65
CA GLY A 137 -1.43 24.55 11.22
C GLY A 137 -0.45 24.03 10.17
N LEU A 138 -0.80 22.96 9.45
CA LEU A 138 0.05 22.37 8.43
C LEU A 138 -0.11 23.10 7.10
N THR A 139 1.02 23.33 6.42
CA THR A 139 1.03 23.91 5.08
C THR A 139 0.51 22.89 4.08
N ILE A 140 -0.59 23.22 3.41
CA ILE A 140 -1.15 22.38 2.35
C ILE A 140 -0.39 22.68 1.06
N PRO A 141 0.26 21.69 0.45
CA PRO A 141 0.89 21.88 -0.85
C PRO A 141 -0.14 22.35 -1.88
N LYS A 142 0.21 23.32 -2.70
CA LYS A 142 -0.63 23.71 -3.85
C LYS A 142 -0.87 22.46 -4.70
N ILE A 143 -2.12 22.25 -5.10
CA ILE A 143 -2.45 21.15 -6.00
C ILE A 143 -1.68 21.39 -7.29
N ASP A 144 -0.67 20.58 -7.53
CA ASP A 144 -0.11 20.42 -8.84
C ASP A 144 -1.14 19.65 -9.67
N THR A 145 -1.67 20.30 -10.70
CA THR A 145 -2.62 19.69 -11.65
C THR A 145 -1.98 18.58 -12.48
N SER A 146 -0.64 18.42 -12.41
CA SER A 146 0.02 17.28 -13.00
C SER A 146 -0.40 15.99 -12.28
N PHE A 147 -0.82 14.97 -13.02
CA PHE A 147 -1.13 13.65 -12.51
C PHE A 147 0.10 12.94 -11.86
N ILE A 148 1.27 13.52 -12.00
CA ILE A 148 2.53 13.04 -11.48
C ILE A 148 2.95 13.96 -10.34
N SER A 149 2.40 13.78 -9.15
CA SER A 149 2.94 14.40 -7.96
C SER A 149 4.35 13.85 -7.72
N GLY A 150 5.33 14.75 -7.56
CA GLY A 150 6.70 14.36 -7.26
C GLY A 150 6.78 13.78 -5.85
N TYR A 151 7.29 12.57 -5.72
CA TYR A 151 7.66 12.01 -4.41
C TYR A 151 8.88 12.74 -3.86
N ASN A 152 8.89 12.98 -2.56
CA ASN A 152 10.10 13.42 -1.88
C ASN A 152 11.19 12.34 -2.03
N ARG A 153 12.42 12.77 -2.33
CA ARG A 153 13.54 11.86 -2.59
C ARG A 153 14.23 11.43 -1.30
N THR A 154 13.42 11.15 -0.29
CA THR A 154 13.87 10.69 1.02
C THR A 154 14.31 9.24 0.97
N ILE A 155 15.14 8.85 1.93
CA ILE A 155 15.57 7.46 2.04
C ILE A 155 14.40 6.51 2.34
N GLY A 156 13.38 6.97 3.08
CA GLY A 156 12.15 6.21 3.33
C GLY A 156 11.45 5.85 2.04
N ASN A 157 11.19 6.84 1.17
CA ASN A 157 10.56 6.60 -0.12
C ASN A 157 11.42 5.72 -1.03
N ILE A 158 12.75 5.92 -1.02
CA ILE A 158 13.69 5.04 -1.75
C ILE A 158 13.52 3.58 -1.33
N LEU A 159 13.43 3.31 -0.03
CA LEU A 159 13.26 1.94 0.47
C LEU A 159 11.89 1.35 0.13
N VAL A 160 10.80 2.13 0.18
CA VAL A 160 9.49 1.67 -0.26
C VAL A 160 9.52 1.25 -1.73
N PHE A 161 10.09 2.09 -2.62
CA PHE A 161 10.25 1.74 -4.03
C PHE A 161 11.20 0.56 -4.24
N ALA A 162 12.31 0.47 -3.48
CA ALA A 162 13.22 -0.66 -3.56
C ALA A 162 12.53 -1.98 -3.16
N LEU A 163 11.69 -1.96 -2.13
CA LEU A 163 10.90 -3.14 -1.73
C LEU A 163 9.81 -3.50 -2.75
N ALA A 164 9.38 -2.55 -3.58
CA ALA A 164 8.46 -2.84 -4.67
C ALA A 164 9.12 -3.72 -5.75
N VAL A 165 10.41 -3.51 -6.01
CA VAL A 165 11.15 -4.18 -7.08
C VAL A 165 11.93 -5.40 -6.56
N TRP A 166 12.56 -5.27 -5.39
CA TRP A 166 13.49 -6.28 -4.86
C TRP A 166 13.04 -6.85 -3.52
N ARG A 167 13.39 -8.12 -3.33
CA ARG A 167 13.31 -8.75 -2.01
C ARG A 167 14.61 -8.46 -1.25
N ILE A 168 14.56 -7.49 -0.33
CA ILE A 168 15.70 -7.15 0.52
C ILE A 168 15.90 -8.28 1.56
N PRO A 169 17.10 -8.89 1.68
CA PRO A 169 17.37 -9.90 2.70
C PRO A 169 17.24 -9.34 4.12
N ASN A 170 16.84 -10.17 5.08
CA ASN A 170 16.62 -9.76 6.47
C ASN A 170 17.88 -9.14 7.12
N TRP A 171 19.07 -9.65 6.83
CA TRP A 171 20.31 -9.11 7.38
C TRP A 171 20.59 -7.70 6.88
N LEU A 172 20.34 -7.44 5.58
CA LEU A 172 20.51 -6.12 4.97
C LEU A 172 19.45 -5.14 5.50
N MET A 173 18.19 -5.60 5.65
CA MET A 173 17.13 -4.78 6.23
C MET A 173 17.47 -4.35 7.66
N LYS A 174 18.06 -5.23 8.49
CA LYS A 174 18.52 -4.87 9.84
C LYS A 174 19.58 -3.76 9.82
N ILE A 175 20.50 -3.79 8.87
CA ILE A 175 21.53 -2.74 8.68
C ILE A 175 20.89 -1.43 8.25
N LEU A 176 19.98 -1.48 7.26
CA LEU A 176 19.28 -0.32 6.75
C LEU A 176 18.44 0.36 7.85
N ARG A 177 17.73 -0.41 8.67
CA ARG A 177 16.97 0.10 9.82
C ARG A 177 17.85 0.90 10.80
N LYS A 178 19.05 0.42 11.09
CA LYS A 178 19.96 1.08 12.04
C LYS A 178 20.60 2.35 11.49
N LYS A 179 20.98 2.36 10.20
CA LYS A 179 21.76 3.45 9.60
C LYS A 179 20.92 4.53 8.91
N VAL A 180 19.72 4.17 8.49
CA VAL A 180 18.95 4.96 7.53
C VAL A 180 17.81 5.74 8.19
N PHE A 181 17.42 5.40 9.42
CA PHE A 181 16.40 6.10 10.19
C PHE A 181 16.91 6.67 11.52
N PRO A 182 17.81 7.64 11.50
CA PRO A 182 17.93 8.51 12.66
C PRO A 182 16.62 9.32 12.74
N VAL A 183 16.11 9.46 13.94
CA VAL A 183 14.88 10.19 14.30
C VAL A 183 15.00 11.71 14.03
N GLN A 184 15.68 12.14 12.99
CA GLN A 184 15.92 13.55 12.69
C GLN A 184 14.91 14.09 11.67
N THR A 185 14.42 15.27 11.97
CA THR A 185 13.37 16.03 11.30
C THR A 185 13.62 16.43 9.84
N LYS A 186 14.81 16.20 9.30
CA LYS A 186 15.13 16.36 7.87
C LYS A 186 15.83 15.10 7.36
N GLN A 187 15.09 14.28 6.63
CA GLN A 187 15.69 13.13 5.94
C GLN A 187 16.57 13.62 4.78
N PRO A 188 17.80 13.08 4.63
CA PRO A 188 18.65 13.43 3.51
C PRO A 188 18.03 13.00 2.19
N HIS A 189 18.24 13.82 1.16
CA HIS A 189 17.73 13.59 -0.19
C HIS A 189 18.78 12.90 -1.07
N TYR A 190 18.39 11.85 -1.77
CA TYR A 190 19.24 11.08 -2.68
C TYR A 190 18.66 11.04 -4.10
N PRO A 191 18.71 12.15 -4.85
CA PRO A 191 17.99 12.29 -6.14
C PRO A 191 18.40 11.27 -7.20
N ILE A 192 19.69 10.94 -7.29
CA ILE A 192 20.20 10.00 -8.28
C ILE A 192 19.76 8.57 -7.96
N VAL A 193 19.94 8.14 -6.71
CA VAL A 193 19.52 6.80 -6.24
C VAL A 193 18.02 6.61 -6.40
N PHE A 194 17.23 7.62 -6.04
CA PHE A 194 15.79 7.59 -6.21
C PHE A 194 15.37 7.44 -7.68
N LYS A 195 16.03 8.19 -8.59
CA LYS A 195 15.75 8.10 -10.03
C LYS A 195 16.03 6.69 -10.56
N LEU A 196 17.19 6.11 -10.21
CA LEU A 196 17.56 4.76 -10.66
C LEU A 196 16.57 3.69 -10.17
N ILE A 197 16.17 3.73 -8.90
CA ILE A 197 15.22 2.78 -8.33
C ILE A 197 13.83 2.95 -8.97
N ARG A 198 13.39 4.18 -9.20
CA ARG A 198 12.11 4.44 -9.83
C ARG A 198 12.05 4.01 -11.30
N MET A 199 13.18 4.04 -12.01
CA MET A 199 13.23 3.51 -13.38
C MET A 199 13.10 1.99 -13.43
N ALA A 200 13.40 1.29 -12.33
CA ALA A 200 13.26 -0.15 -12.21
C ALA A 200 11.86 -0.58 -11.69
N TYR A 201 11.11 0.35 -11.13
CA TYR A 201 9.71 0.15 -10.68
C TYR A 201 8.74 0.31 -11.84
#